data_a436d16c40cb7e7911b65f26757df959
#
_entry.id   a436d16c40cb7e7911b65f26757df959
#
_cell.length_a   1.000
_cell.length_b   1.000
_cell.length_c   1.000
_cell.angle_alpha   90.00
_cell.angle_beta   90.00
_cell.angle_gamma   90.00
#
_symmetry.space_group_name_H-M   'P 1'
#
loop_
_entity.id
_entity.type
_entity.pdbx_description
1 polymer ?
#
loop_
_entity_poly.entity_id
_entity_poly.type
_entity_poly.pdbx_seq_one_letter_code
_entity_poly.pdbx_strand_id
1 'polypeptide(L)'
;MEIVNFSDIYDTFTKNLKRNMVIPIIGSGFTLNSEAKNGKVPSGKDYQEYMIDSLCNKFEELNETKGEMYKESFSKIAELYIKQIDDIDKRNYFVSNFTDVKIQEKNKIDFLKIEWPYIYTLNIDDAIEKNSKFNHTICCNNENVIESVFDEFNCVIKLHGDVNNLINYGNYNSIIFSSKQYATSLESNKVLLNKLNHDALYQNLLFIGCSLNDEIDILTVLPDERCECVTSRYLCFVGEPTKLESMKYESFGITHIVKFNSYDDIYQRIYKSWVETQKIATDDLDNYKSFIVEQSDDSFETNKSFFLYGKSLVDKNKITLPHFFISREITKNIIADMRKFNLQFVIGSSYSGKTYIF
;
A
#
# COMPACT_ATOMS: atom_id res chain seq x y z
N MET A 1 -6.23 -15.76 -15.83
CA MET A 1 -5.10 -14.81 -15.58
C MET A 1 -4.44 -14.40 -16.88
N GLU A 2 -4.11 -13.11 -17.07
CA GLU A 2 -3.47 -12.56 -18.26
C GLU A 2 -2.00 -12.23 -18.01
N ILE A 3 -1.14 -12.39 -19.03
CA ILE A 3 0.27 -11.96 -18.99
C ILE A 3 0.39 -10.83 -20.00
N VAL A 4 0.72 -9.63 -19.50
CA VAL A 4 0.66 -8.37 -20.27
C VAL A 4 1.92 -7.54 -20.07
N ASN A 5 2.24 -6.64 -21.00
CA ASN A 5 3.24 -5.62 -20.75
C ASN A 5 2.57 -4.43 -20.04
N PHE A 6 3.34 -3.64 -19.29
CA PHE A 6 2.80 -2.45 -18.63
C PHE A 6 2.17 -1.45 -19.62
N SER A 7 2.67 -1.37 -20.86
CA SER A 7 2.09 -0.54 -21.93
C SER A 7 0.63 -0.90 -22.26
N ASP A 8 0.28 -2.18 -22.14
CA ASP A 8 -1.02 -2.70 -22.57
C ASP A 8 -2.13 -2.30 -21.56
N ILE A 9 -1.75 -2.07 -20.31
CA ILE A 9 -2.65 -1.67 -19.23
C ILE A 9 -2.48 -0.20 -18.82
N TYR A 10 -1.56 0.53 -19.44
CA TYR A 10 -1.12 1.86 -19.00
C TYR A 10 -2.26 2.84 -18.77
N ASP A 11 -3.17 2.99 -19.72
CA ASP A 11 -4.28 3.94 -19.63
C ASP A 11 -5.26 3.58 -18.51
N THR A 12 -5.62 2.28 -18.41
CA THR A 12 -6.51 1.80 -17.35
C THR A 12 -5.86 1.92 -15.97
N PHE A 13 -4.58 1.55 -15.86
CA PHE A 13 -3.81 1.67 -14.63
C PHE A 13 -3.70 3.14 -14.19
N THR A 14 -3.31 4.03 -15.08
CA THR A 14 -3.17 5.49 -14.82
C THR A 14 -4.50 6.11 -14.39
N LYS A 15 -5.61 5.72 -15.05
CA LYS A 15 -6.94 6.16 -14.66
C LYS A 15 -7.33 5.69 -13.24
N ASN A 16 -7.04 4.44 -12.90
CA ASN A 16 -7.31 3.90 -11.57
C ASN A 16 -6.40 4.56 -10.52
N LEU A 17 -5.15 4.82 -10.85
CA LEU A 17 -4.20 5.54 -9.98
C LEU A 17 -4.69 6.97 -9.69
N LYS A 18 -5.16 7.70 -10.72
CA LYS A 18 -5.78 9.05 -10.56
C LYS A 18 -6.98 9.03 -9.62
N ARG A 19 -7.72 7.93 -9.56
CA ARG A 19 -8.92 7.75 -8.72
C ARG A 19 -8.63 7.23 -7.32
N ASN A 20 -7.36 7.06 -6.96
CA ASN A 20 -6.94 6.41 -5.71
C ASN A 20 -7.50 4.98 -5.55
N MET A 21 -7.69 4.28 -6.67
CA MET A 21 -8.21 2.91 -6.72
C MET A 21 -7.12 1.84 -6.88
N VAL A 22 -5.87 2.17 -6.57
CA VAL A 22 -4.75 1.23 -6.60
C VAL A 22 -4.08 1.22 -5.25
N ILE A 23 -3.96 0.03 -4.66
CA ILE A 23 -3.32 -0.17 -3.35
C ILE A 23 -2.11 -1.09 -3.53
N PRO A 24 -0.89 -0.65 -3.19
CA PRO A 24 0.28 -1.49 -3.27
C PRO A 24 0.34 -2.51 -2.12
N ILE A 25 0.83 -3.70 -2.46
CA ILE A 25 1.23 -4.75 -1.53
C ILE A 25 2.71 -5.01 -1.77
N ILE A 26 3.53 -4.64 -0.80
CA ILE A 26 4.98 -4.65 -0.91
C ILE A 26 5.54 -5.88 -0.20
N GLY A 27 6.34 -6.68 -0.91
CA GLY A 27 7.05 -7.84 -0.37
C GLY A 27 8.55 -7.59 -0.19
N SER A 28 9.26 -8.63 0.27
CA SER A 28 10.68 -8.59 0.64
C SER A 28 11.63 -8.17 -0.47
N GLY A 29 11.26 -8.36 -1.73
CA GLY A 29 12.04 -7.89 -2.87
C GLY A 29 12.20 -6.36 -2.95
N PHE A 30 11.36 -5.59 -2.26
CA PHE A 30 11.47 -4.14 -2.23
C PHE A 30 12.65 -3.65 -1.40
N THR A 31 12.90 -4.29 -0.24
CA THR A 31 13.96 -3.89 0.71
C THR A 31 15.19 -4.78 0.66
N LEU A 32 15.17 -5.80 -0.18
CA LEU A 32 16.27 -6.75 -0.34
C LEU A 32 17.63 -6.03 -0.51
N ASN A 33 18.63 -6.44 0.29
CA ASN A 33 19.98 -5.88 0.33
C ASN A 33 20.11 -4.40 0.76
N SER A 34 19.02 -3.75 1.17
CA SER A 34 19.08 -2.40 1.73
C SER A 34 19.91 -2.39 3.01
N GLU A 35 20.65 -1.30 3.24
CA GLU A 35 21.41 -1.12 4.47
C GLU A 35 20.47 -1.04 5.67
N ALA A 36 20.80 -1.76 6.73
CA ALA A 36 20.12 -1.74 8.01
C ALA A 36 21.09 -1.29 9.12
N LYS A 37 20.64 -1.27 10.37
CA LYS A 37 21.40 -0.73 11.51
C LYS A 37 22.83 -1.26 11.63
N ASN A 38 23.03 -2.57 11.55
CA ASN A 38 24.34 -3.23 11.66
C ASN A 38 24.53 -4.32 10.59
N GLY A 39 23.69 -4.35 9.55
CA GLY A 39 23.70 -5.37 8.51
C GLY A 39 22.98 -4.91 7.26
N LYS A 40 22.35 -5.87 6.59
CA LYS A 40 21.52 -5.65 5.41
C LYS A 40 20.25 -6.47 5.54
N VAL A 41 19.17 -5.99 4.94
CA VAL A 41 17.92 -6.76 4.85
C VAL A 41 18.19 -8.03 4.04
N PRO A 42 18.05 -9.23 4.64
CA PRO A 42 18.36 -10.48 3.96
C PRO A 42 17.22 -10.88 3.00
N SER A 43 17.55 -11.72 2.03
CA SER A 43 16.51 -12.50 1.34
C SER A 43 15.92 -13.57 2.26
N GLY A 44 14.75 -14.09 1.90
CA GLY A 44 14.18 -15.25 2.63
C GLY A 44 15.17 -16.44 2.68
N LYS A 45 15.94 -16.64 1.60
CA LYS A 45 16.97 -17.68 1.55
C LYS A 45 18.13 -17.40 2.50
N ASP A 46 18.68 -16.19 2.50
CA ASP A 46 19.79 -15.82 3.39
C ASP A 46 19.37 -15.93 4.86
N TYR A 47 18.13 -15.55 5.17
CA TYR A 47 17.61 -15.71 6.53
C TYR A 47 17.37 -17.17 6.89
N GLN A 48 16.92 -18.01 5.95
CA GLN A 48 16.82 -19.45 6.17
C GLN A 48 18.19 -20.09 6.43
N GLU A 49 19.21 -19.71 5.67
CA GLU A 49 20.59 -20.15 5.88
C GLU A 49 21.08 -19.75 7.29
N TYR A 50 20.86 -18.50 7.69
CA TYR A 50 21.22 -18.04 9.04
C TYR A 50 20.49 -18.83 10.13
N MET A 51 19.20 -19.12 9.97
CA MET A 51 18.44 -19.93 10.93
C MET A 51 19.00 -21.36 11.06
N ILE A 52 19.35 -21.99 9.93
CA ILE A 52 19.96 -23.33 9.89
C ILE A 52 21.32 -23.30 10.60
N ASP A 53 22.16 -22.33 10.29
CA ASP A 53 23.47 -22.20 10.91
C ASP A 53 23.36 -21.97 12.43
N SER A 54 22.43 -21.16 12.87
CA SER A 54 22.16 -20.94 14.30
C SER A 54 21.72 -22.22 15.02
N LEU A 55 20.87 -23.04 14.36
CA LEU A 55 20.45 -24.33 14.90
C LEU A 55 21.61 -25.32 14.97
N CYS A 56 22.43 -25.41 13.91
CA CYS A 56 23.60 -26.30 13.87
C CYS A 56 24.68 -25.87 14.89
N ASN A 57 24.86 -24.58 15.14
CA ASN A 57 25.78 -24.06 16.16
C ASN A 57 25.29 -24.40 17.58
N LYS A 58 23.99 -24.44 17.81
CA LYS A 58 23.42 -24.82 19.10
C LYS A 58 23.39 -26.35 19.32
N PHE A 59 23.20 -27.13 18.27
CA PHE A 59 23.06 -28.56 18.27
C PHE A 59 24.00 -29.16 17.22
N GLU A 60 25.21 -29.54 17.66
CA GLU A 60 26.30 -30.04 16.77
C GLU A 60 25.88 -31.24 15.92
N GLU A 61 25.00 -32.10 16.46
CA GLU A 61 24.46 -33.28 15.76
C GLU A 61 23.64 -32.94 14.51
N LEU A 62 23.10 -31.72 14.41
CA LEU A 62 22.35 -31.28 13.22
C LEU A 62 23.25 -31.02 12.01
N ASN A 63 24.59 -30.92 12.22
CA ASN A 63 25.51 -30.73 11.08
C ASN A 63 25.50 -31.93 10.12
N GLU A 64 25.21 -33.14 10.59
CA GLU A 64 25.09 -34.34 9.75
C GLU A 64 23.88 -34.28 8.81
N THR A 65 22.78 -33.60 9.22
CA THR A 65 21.52 -33.47 8.48
C THR A 65 21.33 -32.07 7.87
N LYS A 66 22.34 -31.21 7.95
CA LYS A 66 22.25 -29.82 7.43
C LYS A 66 21.81 -29.75 5.96
N GLY A 67 22.27 -30.68 5.12
CA GLY A 67 21.89 -30.79 3.73
C GLY A 67 20.41 -31.11 3.50
N GLU A 68 19.76 -31.77 4.46
CA GLU A 68 18.32 -32.05 4.42
C GLU A 68 17.53 -30.81 4.87
N MET A 69 18.02 -30.06 5.86
CA MET A 69 17.39 -28.83 6.35
C MET A 69 17.27 -27.78 5.23
N TYR A 70 18.22 -27.69 4.31
CA TYR A 70 18.14 -26.80 3.15
C TYR A 70 17.02 -27.18 2.14
N LYS A 71 16.48 -28.38 2.20
CA LYS A 71 15.37 -28.82 1.35
C LYS A 71 14.00 -28.53 1.96
N GLU A 72 13.98 -28.24 3.26
CA GLU A 72 12.74 -27.89 3.94
C GLU A 72 12.28 -26.47 3.59
N SER A 73 10.98 -26.21 3.75
CA SER A 73 10.43 -24.88 3.54
C SER A 73 10.94 -23.89 4.59
N PHE A 74 11.00 -22.60 4.20
CA PHE A 74 11.35 -21.50 5.10
C PHE A 74 10.54 -21.55 6.40
N SER A 75 9.22 -21.75 6.29
CA SER A 75 8.29 -21.72 7.42
C SER A 75 8.52 -22.86 8.42
N LYS A 76 8.97 -24.04 7.96
CA LYS A 76 9.34 -25.15 8.85
C LYS A 76 10.65 -24.87 9.60
N ILE A 77 11.68 -24.35 8.91
CA ILE A 77 12.94 -23.97 9.55
C ILE A 77 12.71 -22.85 10.56
N ALA A 78 11.90 -21.86 10.22
CA ALA A 78 11.53 -20.78 11.13
C ALA A 78 10.83 -21.30 12.39
N GLU A 79 10.01 -22.32 12.29
CA GLU A 79 9.36 -22.94 13.45
C GLU A 79 10.36 -23.59 14.42
N LEU A 80 11.35 -24.30 13.90
CA LEU A 80 12.43 -24.87 14.70
C LEU A 80 13.27 -23.78 15.35
N TYR A 81 13.68 -22.77 14.56
CA TYR A 81 14.50 -21.66 15.02
C TYR A 81 13.81 -20.87 16.14
N ILE A 82 12.53 -20.51 15.97
CA ILE A 82 11.78 -19.77 16.99
C ILE A 82 11.69 -20.52 18.31
N LYS A 83 11.52 -21.84 18.26
CA LYS A 83 11.41 -22.68 19.46
C LYS A 83 12.74 -22.95 20.15
N GLN A 84 13.82 -23.05 19.40
CA GLN A 84 15.08 -23.58 19.91
C GLN A 84 16.11 -22.47 20.19
N ILE A 85 16.12 -21.38 19.46
CA ILE A 85 17.11 -20.30 19.63
C ILE A 85 16.64 -19.31 20.69
N ASP A 86 17.58 -18.77 21.45
CA ASP A 86 17.33 -17.88 22.57
C ASP A 86 16.80 -16.52 22.09
N ASP A 87 15.91 -15.91 22.86
CA ASP A 87 15.23 -14.66 22.48
C ASP A 87 16.21 -13.50 22.30
N ILE A 88 17.32 -13.48 23.03
CA ILE A 88 18.36 -12.44 22.90
C ILE A 88 19.01 -12.52 21.52
N ASP A 89 19.36 -13.73 21.05
CA ASP A 89 20.03 -13.92 19.75
C ASP A 89 19.09 -13.57 18.60
N LYS A 90 17.83 -14.01 18.69
CA LYS A 90 16.79 -13.63 17.74
C LYS A 90 16.61 -12.13 17.67
N ARG A 91 16.51 -11.47 18.83
CA ARG A 91 16.35 -10.02 18.91
C ARG A 91 17.53 -9.28 18.32
N ASN A 92 18.76 -9.70 18.62
CA ASN A 92 19.98 -9.09 18.07
C ASN A 92 20.01 -9.17 16.55
N TYR A 93 19.62 -10.31 15.99
CA TYR A 93 19.53 -10.48 14.55
C TYR A 93 18.48 -9.54 13.92
N PHE A 94 17.29 -9.46 14.50
CA PHE A 94 16.23 -8.59 14.01
C PHE A 94 16.61 -7.10 14.10
N VAL A 95 17.19 -6.67 15.22
CA VAL A 95 17.69 -5.29 15.38
C VAL A 95 18.74 -4.97 14.33
N SER A 96 19.66 -5.90 14.07
CA SER A 96 20.77 -5.65 13.15
C SER A 96 20.33 -5.54 11.69
N ASN A 97 19.36 -6.36 11.26
CA ASN A 97 19.07 -6.55 9.86
C ASN A 97 17.72 -5.97 9.38
N PHE A 98 16.82 -5.59 10.30
CA PHE A 98 15.47 -5.11 9.94
C PHE A 98 15.10 -3.76 10.53
N THR A 99 16.03 -3.09 11.25
CA THR A 99 15.80 -1.73 11.76
C THR A 99 16.72 -0.71 11.13
N ASP A 100 16.29 0.55 11.14
CA ASP A 100 17.00 1.69 10.53
C ASP A 100 17.33 1.45 9.05
N VAL A 101 16.42 0.80 8.35
CA VAL A 101 16.60 0.42 6.95
C VAL A 101 16.57 1.64 6.05
N LYS A 102 17.61 1.78 5.22
CA LYS A 102 17.80 2.90 4.30
C LYS A 102 17.59 2.46 2.87
N ILE A 103 16.65 3.07 2.21
CA ILE A 103 16.46 2.91 0.77
C ILE A 103 17.32 3.95 0.06
N GLN A 104 18.25 3.50 -0.75
CA GLN A 104 19.17 4.39 -1.49
C GLN A 104 18.71 4.59 -2.94
N GLU A 105 17.94 3.67 -3.49
CA GLU A 105 17.49 3.69 -4.86
C GLU A 105 16.42 4.76 -5.08
N LYS A 106 16.80 5.76 -5.89
CA LYS A 106 15.95 6.92 -6.17
C LYS A 106 14.54 6.53 -6.64
N ASN A 107 14.43 5.54 -7.54
CA ASN A 107 13.15 5.14 -8.11
C ASN A 107 12.22 4.49 -7.07
N LYS A 108 12.76 3.76 -6.08
CA LYS A 108 11.98 3.27 -4.92
C LYS A 108 11.50 4.43 -4.03
N ILE A 109 12.37 5.42 -3.78
CA ILE A 109 12.00 6.62 -3.02
C ILE A 109 10.91 7.40 -3.78
N ASP A 110 11.05 7.56 -5.09
CA ASP A 110 10.04 8.25 -5.90
C ASP A 110 8.70 7.48 -5.90
N PHE A 111 8.72 6.15 -5.97
CA PHE A 111 7.53 5.32 -5.83
C PHE A 111 6.82 5.54 -4.47
N LEU A 112 7.57 5.69 -3.38
CA LEU A 112 7.01 5.97 -2.06
C LEU A 112 6.46 7.40 -1.92
N LYS A 113 6.77 8.33 -2.84
CA LYS A 113 6.18 9.68 -2.88
C LYS A 113 4.79 9.70 -3.50
N ILE A 114 4.39 8.63 -4.20
CA ILE A 114 3.04 8.52 -4.75
C ILE A 114 2.02 8.66 -3.62
N GLU A 115 0.93 9.33 -3.88
CA GLU A 115 -0.16 9.52 -2.92
C GLU A 115 -1.05 8.27 -2.84
N TRP A 116 -0.45 7.16 -2.39
CA TRP A 116 -1.22 5.95 -2.11
C TRP A 116 -2.22 6.21 -0.99
N PRO A 117 -3.42 5.62 -1.00
CA PRO A 117 -4.34 5.69 0.14
C PRO A 117 -3.69 5.15 1.42
N TYR A 118 -3.07 4.00 1.32
CA TYR A 118 -2.23 3.31 2.30
C TYR A 118 -1.42 2.23 1.57
N ILE A 119 -0.49 1.62 2.30
CA ILE A 119 0.37 0.56 1.76
C ILE A 119 0.21 -0.69 2.60
N TYR A 120 -0.07 -1.83 1.98
CA TYR A 120 0.14 -3.13 2.62
C TYR A 120 1.58 -3.58 2.45
N THR A 121 2.13 -4.24 3.46
CA THR A 121 3.43 -4.89 3.32
C THR A 121 3.47 -6.22 4.06
N LEU A 122 4.21 -7.17 3.46
CA LEU A 122 4.59 -8.43 4.06
C LEU A 122 5.91 -8.32 4.83
N ASN A 123 6.60 -7.18 4.67
CA ASN A 123 7.89 -6.93 5.30
C ASN A 123 7.71 -6.52 6.75
N ILE A 124 8.61 -7.02 7.59
CA ILE A 124 8.65 -6.68 9.00
C ILE A 124 9.58 -5.48 9.29
N ASP A 125 10.47 -5.14 8.33
CA ASP A 125 11.42 -4.03 8.47
C ASP A 125 10.76 -2.66 8.50
N ASP A 126 11.50 -1.63 8.93
CA ASP A 126 11.01 -0.25 9.06
C ASP A 126 11.31 0.65 7.84
N ALA A 127 11.62 0.05 6.69
CA ALA A 127 12.07 0.78 5.51
C ALA A 127 11.04 1.78 4.96
N ILE A 128 9.77 1.38 4.89
CA ILE A 128 8.73 2.25 4.32
C ILE A 128 8.52 3.45 5.21
N GLU A 129 8.39 3.24 6.51
CA GLU A 129 8.15 4.28 7.50
C GLU A 129 9.30 5.28 7.59
N LYS A 130 10.53 4.79 7.50
CA LYS A 130 11.75 5.62 7.58
C LYS A 130 12.00 6.45 6.32
N ASN A 131 11.52 6.00 5.16
CA ASN A 131 11.86 6.62 3.87
C ASN A 131 10.65 7.28 3.18
N SER A 132 9.51 7.40 3.85
CA SER A 132 8.30 7.96 3.26
C SER A 132 7.45 8.75 4.25
N LYS A 133 6.35 9.33 3.75
CA LYS A 133 5.31 9.95 4.57
C LYS A 133 4.40 8.94 5.30
N PHE A 134 4.47 7.66 4.92
CA PHE A 134 3.67 6.58 5.51
C PHE A 134 4.33 6.13 6.82
N ASN A 135 4.23 6.95 7.86
CA ASN A 135 4.93 6.76 9.13
C ASN A 135 4.04 6.20 10.25
N HIS A 136 2.75 6.00 9.99
CA HIS A 136 1.86 5.33 10.92
C HIS A 136 1.75 3.85 10.60
N THR A 137 2.23 3.01 11.51
CA THR A 137 2.26 1.55 11.33
C THR A 137 1.07 0.89 12.01
N ILE A 138 0.34 0.07 11.25
CA ILE A 138 -0.73 -0.80 11.75
C ILE A 138 -0.27 -2.25 11.54
N CYS A 139 -0.24 -3.04 12.61
CA CYS A 139 0.12 -4.46 12.55
C CYS A 139 -0.74 -5.29 13.50
N CYS A 140 -0.72 -6.60 13.34
CA CYS A 140 -1.37 -7.53 14.25
C CYS A 140 -0.86 -7.32 15.69
N ASN A 141 -1.74 -7.51 16.67
CA ASN A 141 -1.49 -7.28 18.10
C ASN A 141 -1.28 -5.81 18.53
N ASN A 142 -1.65 -4.85 17.69
CA ASN A 142 -1.80 -3.47 18.13
C ASN A 142 -3.18 -3.33 18.80
N GLU A 143 -3.25 -2.84 20.05
CA GLU A 143 -4.49 -2.76 20.84
C GLU A 143 -5.57 -1.91 20.17
N ASN A 144 -5.19 -0.98 19.30
CA ASN A 144 -6.09 -0.05 18.61
C ASN A 144 -6.25 -0.32 17.11
N VAL A 145 -6.00 -1.55 16.63
CA VAL A 145 -6.06 -1.89 15.20
C VAL A 145 -7.40 -1.50 14.56
N ILE A 146 -8.52 -1.69 15.27
CA ILE A 146 -9.86 -1.41 14.73
C ILE A 146 -10.08 0.08 14.51
N GLU A 147 -9.69 0.93 15.45
CA GLU A 147 -9.83 2.38 15.35
C GLU A 147 -8.86 2.94 14.30
N SER A 148 -7.59 2.53 14.34
CA SER A 148 -6.55 3.01 13.43
C SER A 148 -6.82 2.67 11.96
N VAL A 149 -7.41 1.50 11.67
CA VAL A 149 -7.66 1.04 10.29
C VAL A 149 -8.71 1.91 9.56
N PHE A 150 -9.61 2.54 10.31
CA PHE A 150 -10.70 3.32 9.72
C PHE A 150 -10.47 4.84 9.71
N ASP A 151 -9.61 5.35 10.58
CA ASP A 151 -9.48 6.80 10.81
C ASP A 151 -8.22 7.43 10.19
N GLU A 152 -7.21 6.65 9.78
CA GLU A 152 -5.94 7.21 9.35
C GLU A 152 -5.57 6.92 7.90
N PHE A 153 -5.38 8.01 7.16
CA PHE A 153 -4.74 7.99 5.84
C PHE A 153 -3.21 8.00 6.00
N ASN A 154 -2.48 7.53 4.99
CA ASN A 154 -1.02 7.45 4.96
C ASN A 154 -0.43 6.44 5.95
N CYS A 155 -1.11 5.34 6.22
CA CYS A 155 -0.59 4.26 7.05
C CYS A 155 0.08 3.15 6.24
N VAL A 156 0.96 2.41 6.93
CA VAL A 156 1.53 1.13 6.48
C VAL A 156 0.86 0.01 7.26
N ILE A 157 0.22 -0.90 6.55
CA ILE A 157 -0.45 -2.07 7.14
C ILE A 157 0.47 -3.27 6.98
N LYS A 158 1.09 -3.70 8.07
CA LYS A 158 2.03 -4.83 8.11
C LYS A 158 1.29 -6.13 8.42
N LEU A 159 1.13 -6.95 7.40
CA LEU A 159 0.37 -8.20 7.52
C LEU A 159 1.14 -9.29 8.28
N HIS A 160 2.47 -9.28 8.23
CA HIS A 160 3.31 -10.27 8.88
C HIS A 160 4.04 -9.74 10.13
N GLY A 161 3.56 -8.63 10.69
CA GLY A 161 4.10 -8.04 11.91
C GLY A 161 5.13 -6.94 11.68
N ASP A 162 5.62 -6.36 12.77
CA ASP A 162 6.55 -5.23 12.77
C ASP A 162 7.74 -5.48 13.69
N VAL A 163 8.94 -5.24 13.19
CA VAL A 163 10.19 -5.41 13.94
C VAL A 163 10.27 -4.49 15.16
N ASN A 164 9.77 -3.26 15.07
CA ASN A 164 9.79 -2.34 16.21
C ASN A 164 8.86 -2.81 17.32
N ASN A 165 7.71 -3.39 16.98
CA ASN A 165 6.80 -4.00 17.93
C ASN A 165 7.44 -5.21 18.63
N LEU A 166 8.13 -6.06 17.87
CA LEU A 166 8.89 -7.17 18.42
C LEU A 166 9.95 -6.69 19.43
N ILE A 167 10.72 -5.66 19.07
CA ILE A 167 11.81 -5.14 19.91
C ILE A 167 11.28 -4.52 21.19
N ASN A 168 10.18 -3.76 21.11
CA ASN A 168 9.62 -3.04 22.23
C ASN A 168 8.88 -3.95 23.22
N TYR A 169 8.17 -4.96 22.73
CA TYR A 169 7.30 -5.80 23.55
C TYR A 169 7.79 -7.26 23.71
N GLY A 170 8.82 -7.67 22.96
CA GLY A 170 9.40 -9.01 23.02
C GLY A 170 8.48 -10.14 22.58
N ASN A 171 7.42 -9.84 21.84
CA ASN A 171 6.42 -10.82 21.43
C ASN A 171 6.74 -11.39 20.04
N TYR A 172 7.47 -12.50 19.98
CA TYR A 172 7.79 -13.19 18.73
C TYR A 172 6.57 -13.80 18.01
N ASN A 173 5.44 -13.92 18.68
CA ASN A 173 4.20 -14.36 18.04
C ASN A 173 3.56 -13.27 17.17
N SER A 174 4.01 -12.02 17.28
CA SER A 174 3.56 -10.93 16.44
C SER A 174 4.18 -10.93 15.04
N ILE A 175 5.23 -11.73 14.83
CA ILE A 175 5.87 -11.89 13.52
C ILE A 175 5.45 -13.23 12.93
N ILE A 176 5.05 -13.24 11.65
CA ILE A 176 4.51 -14.40 10.97
C ILE A 176 5.54 -14.93 9.98
N PHE A 177 6.26 -15.97 10.39
CA PHE A 177 7.27 -16.67 9.58
C PHE A 177 7.10 -18.19 9.62
N SER A 178 6.64 -18.76 10.74
CA SER A 178 6.52 -20.21 10.89
C SER A 178 5.17 -20.73 10.40
N SER A 179 5.11 -22.01 10.04
CA SER A 179 3.88 -22.69 9.63
C SER A 179 2.77 -22.55 10.66
N LYS A 180 3.12 -22.62 11.96
CA LYS A 180 2.17 -22.43 13.05
C LYS A 180 1.67 -20.99 13.13
N GLN A 181 2.55 -20.01 12.93
CA GLN A 181 2.18 -18.59 12.94
C GLN A 181 1.27 -18.27 11.78
N TYR A 182 1.51 -18.77 10.57
CA TYR A 182 0.60 -18.63 9.44
C TYR A 182 -0.79 -19.22 9.73
N ALA A 183 -0.86 -20.40 10.34
CA ALA A 183 -2.13 -21.03 10.71
C ALA A 183 -2.90 -20.22 11.76
N THR A 184 -2.20 -19.63 12.74
CA THR A 184 -2.84 -18.81 13.80
C THR A 184 -3.15 -17.39 13.34
N SER A 185 -2.47 -16.88 12.33
CA SER A 185 -2.68 -15.51 11.81
C SER A 185 -4.09 -15.29 11.27
N LEU A 186 -4.73 -16.33 10.74
CA LEU A 186 -6.13 -16.25 10.28
C LEU A 186 -7.09 -15.82 11.39
N GLU A 187 -6.79 -16.09 12.64
CA GLU A 187 -7.57 -15.61 13.80
C GLU A 187 -6.99 -14.34 14.40
N SER A 188 -5.69 -14.32 14.71
CA SER A 188 -5.04 -13.20 15.40
C SER A 188 -4.93 -11.95 14.53
N ASN A 189 -4.88 -12.10 13.21
CA ASN A 189 -4.77 -11.02 12.22
C ASN A 189 -6.05 -10.80 11.42
N LYS A 190 -7.16 -11.37 11.88
CA LYS A 190 -8.44 -11.41 11.16
C LYS A 190 -8.92 -10.03 10.70
N VAL A 191 -8.73 -8.99 11.49
CA VAL A 191 -9.18 -7.63 11.16
C VAL A 191 -8.46 -7.11 9.92
N LEU A 192 -7.13 -7.26 9.87
CA LEU A 192 -6.32 -6.80 8.73
C LEU A 192 -6.54 -7.67 7.49
N LEU A 193 -6.67 -8.97 7.66
CA LEU A 193 -6.96 -9.90 6.57
C LEU A 193 -8.37 -9.67 5.98
N ASN A 194 -9.37 -9.40 6.82
CA ASN A 194 -10.70 -9.02 6.33
C ASN A 194 -10.69 -7.69 5.58
N LYS A 195 -9.89 -6.71 6.04
CA LYS A 195 -9.71 -5.46 5.31
C LYS A 195 -9.07 -5.71 3.94
N LEU A 196 -8.02 -6.53 3.87
CA LEU A 196 -7.38 -6.90 2.60
C LEU A 196 -8.38 -7.60 1.66
N ASN A 197 -9.21 -8.52 2.18
CA ASN A 197 -10.25 -9.17 1.41
C ASN A 197 -11.26 -8.17 0.84
N HIS A 198 -11.74 -7.26 1.69
CA HIS A 198 -12.65 -6.19 1.26
C HIS A 198 -12.00 -5.31 0.17
N ASP A 199 -10.75 -4.90 0.37
CA ASP A 199 -10.04 -4.08 -0.61
C ASP A 199 -9.85 -4.84 -1.93
N ALA A 200 -9.57 -6.13 -1.89
CA ALA A 200 -9.45 -6.97 -3.08
C ALA A 200 -10.75 -7.07 -3.91
N LEU A 201 -11.90 -6.83 -3.29
CA LEU A 201 -13.20 -6.81 -3.98
C LEU A 201 -13.50 -5.46 -4.67
N TYR A 202 -12.99 -4.36 -4.11
CA TYR A 202 -13.38 -3.00 -4.53
C TYR A 202 -12.23 -2.13 -5.03
N GLN A 203 -10.98 -2.54 -4.80
CA GLN A 203 -9.77 -1.81 -5.19
C GLN A 203 -8.88 -2.70 -6.05
N ASN A 204 -8.06 -2.08 -6.89
CA ASN A 204 -7.02 -2.81 -7.60
C ASN A 204 -5.81 -3.00 -6.68
N LEU A 205 -5.33 -4.22 -6.57
CA LEU A 205 -4.14 -4.52 -5.79
C LEU A 205 -2.91 -4.61 -6.68
N LEU A 206 -1.80 -4.03 -6.22
CA LEU A 206 -0.52 -4.00 -6.95
C LEU A 206 0.56 -4.70 -6.13
N PHE A 207 0.86 -5.95 -6.47
CA PHE A 207 1.90 -6.74 -5.82
C PHE A 207 3.28 -6.42 -6.39
N ILE A 208 4.22 -5.99 -5.52
CA ILE A 208 5.59 -5.65 -5.89
C ILE A 208 6.56 -6.33 -4.94
N GLY A 209 7.52 -7.08 -5.51
CA GLY A 209 8.54 -7.78 -4.73
C GLY A 209 8.00 -8.92 -3.86
N CYS A 210 6.82 -9.44 -4.19
CA CYS A 210 6.19 -10.57 -3.52
C CYS A 210 6.47 -11.87 -4.27
N SER A 211 6.99 -12.87 -3.55
CA SER A 211 7.22 -14.20 -4.13
C SER A 211 5.97 -15.08 -4.10
N LEU A 212 5.08 -14.84 -3.14
CA LEU A 212 3.87 -15.60 -2.88
C LEU A 212 4.16 -17.13 -2.81
N ASN A 213 5.15 -17.52 -2.01
CA ASN A 213 5.55 -18.93 -1.86
C ASN A 213 4.86 -19.59 -0.67
N ASP A 214 4.90 -18.96 0.49
CA ASP A 214 4.48 -19.53 1.77
C ASP A 214 3.33 -18.72 2.42
N GLU A 215 2.84 -17.66 1.78
CA GLU A 215 1.85 -16.71 2.30
C GLU A 215 0.41 -17.28 2.21
N ILE A 216 0.15 -18.35 2.97
CA ILE A 216 -1.13 -19.06 3.00
C ILE A 216 -2.27 -18.15 3.49
N ASP A 217 -1.99 -17.24 4.40
CA ASP A 217 -2.95 -16.25 4.91
C ASP A 217 -3.44 -15.32 3.80
N ILE A 218 -2.55 -14.87 2.92
CA ILE A 218 -2.92 -14.08 1.74
C ILE A 218 -3.74 -14.92 0.76
N LEU A 219 -3.31 -16.16 0.49
CA LEU A 219 -4.03 -17.08 -0.40
C LEU A 219 -5.49 -17.29 0.03
N THR A 220 -5.73 -17.39 1.34
CA THR A 220 -7.08 -17.69 1.88
C THR A 220 -8.02 -16.50 1.87
N VAL A 221 -7.51 -15.27 1.81
CA VAL A 221 -8.34 -14.05 1.86
C VAL A 221 -8.53 -13.37 0.51
N LEU A 222 -7.69 -13.63 -0.47
CA LEU A 222 -7.90 -13.10 -1.80
C LEU A 222 -9.09 -13.81 -2.48
N PRO A 223 -9.98 -13.05 -3.17
CA PRO A 223 -11.13 -13.64 -3.82
C PRO A 223 -10.73 -14.64 -4.91
N ASP A 224 -11.44 -15.76 -4.97
CA ASP A 224 -11.32 -16.76 -6.04
C ASP A 224 -11.64 -16.11 -7.40
N GLU A 225 -11.07 -16.64 -8.48
CA GLU A 225 -11.36 -16.23 -9.88
C GLU A 225 -12.85 -16.27 -10.24
N ARG A 226 -13.61 -17.13 -9.57
CA ARG A 226 -15.07 -17.28 -9.77
C ARG A 226 -15.88 -16.14 -9.18
N CYS A 227 -15.30 -15.28 -8.35
CA CYS A 227 -15.94 -14.04 -7.95
C CYS A 227 -15.91 -13.07 -9.14
N GLU A 228 -17.05 -12.58 -9.58
CA GLU A 228 -17.18 -11.52 -10.59
C GLU A 228 -16.65 -10.19 -10.03
N CYS A 229 -15.35 -10.16 -9.69
CA CYS A 229 -14.69 -8.96 -9.21
C CYS A 229 -14.36 -8.07 -10.41
N VAL A 230 -14.80 -6.83 -10.34
CA VAL A 230 -14.50 -5.79 -11.35
C VAL A 230 -13.06 -5.27 -11.22
N THR A 231 -12.36 -5.67 -10.16
CA THR A 231 -11.03 -5.18 -9.78
C THR A 231 -9.91 -6.07 -10.30
N SER A 232 -8.75 -5.48 -10.56
CA SER A 232 -7.56 -6.19 -11.02
C SER A 232 -6.57 -6.40 -9.87
N ARG A 233 -5.92 -7.57 -9.88
CA ARG A 233 -4.80 -7.91 -9.01
C ARG A 233 -3.57 -8.06 -9.87
N TYR A 234 -2.76 -7.00 -9.92
CA TYR A 234 -1.56 -6.91 -10.73
C TYR A 234 -0.36 -7.44 -9.96
N LEU A 235 0.40 -8.36 -10.54
CA LEU A 235 1.71 -8.77 -10.03
C LEU A 235 2.79 -8.22 -10.95
N CYS A 236 3.66 -7.34 -10.43
CA CYS A 236 4.83 -6.86 -11.15
C CYS A 236 5.89 -7.96 -11.24
N PHE A 237 6.26 -8.33 -12.46
CA PHE A 237 7.19 -9.43 -12.73
C PHE A 237 8.32 -8.98 -13.67
N VAL A 238 9.54 -9.39 -13.37
CA VAL A 238 10.71 -9.08 -14.21
C VAL A 238 11.02 -10.26 -15.13
N GLY A 239 10.95 -10.01 -16.42
CA GLY A 239 11.18 -11.03 -17.46
C GLY A 239 9.91 -11.78 -17.85
N GLU A 240 10.06 -13.03 -18.29
CA GLU A 240 8.97 -13.90 -18.73
C GLU A 240 8.68 -14.96 -17.68
N PRO A 241 7.44 -15.03 -17.15
CA PRO A 241 7.07 -16.05 -16.19
C PRO A 241 7.02 -17.44 -16.86
N THR A 242 7.50 -18.44 -16.16
CA THR A 242 7.33 -19.83 -16.56
C THR A 242 5.87 -20.27 -16.43
N LYS A 243 5.49 -21.37 -17.08
CA LYS A 243 4.14 -21.92 -16.95
C LYS A 243 3.80 -22.28 -15.49
N LEU A 244 4.79 -22.80 -14.74
CA LEU A 244 4.61 -23.15 -13.33
C LEU A 244 4.37 -21.90 -12.45
N GLU A 245 5.16 -20.85 -12.66
CA GLU A 245 4.96 -19.56 -11.94
C GLU A 245 3.59 -18.97 -12.27
N SER A 246 3.19 -19.00 -13.54
CA SER A 246 1.88 -18.52 -13.96
C SER A 246 0.75 -19.25 -13.25
N MET A 247 0.78 -20.58 -13.22
CA MET A 247 -0.23 -21.40 -12.51
C MET A 247 -0.24 -21.13 -11.00
N LYS A 248 0.95 -20.94 -10.40
CA LYS A 248 1.09 -20.59 -9.01
C LYS A 248 0.42 -19.24 -8.70
N TYR A 249 0.74 -18.19 -9.45
CA TYR A 249 0.16 -16.86 -9.20
C TYR A 249 -1.34 -16.80 -9.48
N GLU A 250 -1.81 -17.58 -10.46
CA GLU A 250 -3.24 -17.77 -10.71
C GLU A 250 -3.94 -18.37 -9.50
N SER A 251 -3.34 -19.36 -8.82
CA SER A 251 -3.91 -19.94 -7.60
C SER A 251 -3.96 -18.97 -6.42
N PHE A 252 -3.15 -17.92 -6.41
CA PHE A 252 -3.23 -16.79 -5.48
C PHE A 252 -4.27 -15.73 -5.90
N GLY A 253 -5.06 -15.99 -6.93
CA GLY A 253 -6.07 -15.06 -7.41
C GLY A 253 -5.49 -13.84 -8.14
N ILE A 254 -4.23 -13.86 -8.57
CA ILE A 254 -3.64 -12.82 -9.44
C ILE A 254 -4.36 -12.83 -10.78
N THR A 255 -4.82 -11.68 -11.22
CA THR A 255 -5.55 -11.53 -12.50
C THR A 255 -4.61 -11.19 -13.67
N HIS A 256 -3.55 -10.43 -13.38
CA HIS A 256 -2.58 -9.96 -14.38
C HIS A 256 -1.16 -10.10 -13.86
N ILE A 257 -0.29 -10.78 -14.63
CA ILE A 257 1.15 -10.67 -14.48
C ILE A 257 1.62 -9.57 -15.43
N VAL A 258 2.13 -8.48 -14.86
CA VAL A 258 2.60 -7.32 -15.59
C VAL A 258 4.11 -7.38 -15.73
N LYS A 259 4.59 -7.50 -16.98
CA LYS A 259 6.01 -7.68 -17.28
C LYS A 259 6.76 -6.36 -17.33
N PHE A 260 7.96 -6.39 -16.76
CA PHE A 260 8.93 -5.30 -16.75
C PHE A 260 10.33 -5.80 -17.11
N ASN A 261 11.21 -4.90 -17.54
CA ASN A 261 12.57 -5.25 -17.92
C ASN A 261 13.50 -5.41 -16.71
N SER A 262 13.22 -4.69 -15.61
CA SER A 262 13.97 -4.74 -14.36
C SER A 262 13.11 -4.28 -13.18
N TYR A 263 13.56 -4.52 -11.96
CA TYR A 263 12.89 -3.99 -10.77
C TYR A 263 12.87 -2.46 -10.76
N ASP A 264 13.93 -1.81 -11.21
CA ASP A 264 14.02 -0.35 -11.32
C ASP A 264 12.99 0.22 -12.32
N ASP A 265 12.77 -0.48 -13.44
CA ASP A 265 11.76 -0.15 -14.46
C ASP A 265 10.33 -0.17 -13.87
N ILE A 266 10.04 -1.07 -12.92
CA ILE A 266 8.74 -1.12 -12.21
C ILE A 266 8.47 0.23 -11.53
N TYR A 267 9.38 0.64 -10.66
CA TYR A 267 9.19 1.86 -9.84
C TYR A 267 9.15 3.11 -10.70
N GLN A 268 10.04 3.20 -11.68
CA GLN A 268 10.12 4.34 -12.60
C GLN A 268 8.84 4.52 -13.42
N ARG A 269 8.31 3.45 -14.01
CA ARG A 269 7.11 3.54 -14.85
C ARG A 269 5.86 3.84 -14.05
N ILE A 270 5.71 3.23 -12.88
CA ILE A 270 4.57 3.50 -12.00
C ILE A 270 4.62 4.95 -11.50
N TYR A 271 5.79 5.44 -11.07
CA TYR A 271 5.94 6.83 -10.66
C TYR A 271 5.67 7.81 -11.81
N LYS A 272 6.14 7.50 -13.03
CA LYS A 272 5.88 8.32 -14.21
C LYS A 272 4.39 8.41 -14.52
N SER A 273 3.65 7.29 -14.46
CA SER A 273 2.20 7.31 -14.65
C SER A 273 1.50 8.19 -13.60
N TRP A 274 1.94 8.17 -12.34
CA TRP A 274 1.39 9.07 -11.33
C TRP A 274 1.70 10.55 -11.62
N VAL A 275 2.94 10.88 -11.99
CA VAL A 275 3.32 12.26 -12.38
C VAL A 275 2.48 12.77 -13.54
N GLU A 276 2.16 11.90 -14.50
CA GLU A 276 1.29 12.28 -15.64
C GLU A 276 -0.15 12.57 -15.17
N THR A 277 -0.67 11.83 -14.18
CA THR A 277 -1.99 12.15 -13.61
C THR A 277 -2.03 13.53 -12.95
N GLN A 278 -0.92 13.95 -12.36
CA GLN A 278 -0.82 15.28 -11.73
C GLN A 278 -0.80 16.42 -12.77
N LYS A 279 -0.17 16.20 -13.94
CA LYS A 279 -0.18 17.17 -15.05
C LYS A 279 -1.59 17.36 -15.63
N ILE A 280 -2.29 16.26 -15.87
CA ILE A 280 -3.68 16.30 -16.36
C ILE A 280 -4.58 17.02 -15.35
N ALA A 281 -4.33 16.89 -14.04
CA ALA A 281 -5.08 17.61 -13.02
C ALA A 281 -4.81 19.13 -13.07
N THR A 282 -3.62 19.57 -13.48
CA THR A 282 -3.32 21.00 -13.70
C THR A 282 -3.96 21.53 -14.98
N ASP A 283 -3.97 20.74 -16.04
CA ASP A 283 -4.61 21.10 -17.30
C ASP A 283 -6.15 21.10 -17.16
N ASP A 284 -6.72 20.16 -16.42
CA ASP A 284 -8.14 20.18 -16.04
C ASP A 284 -8.48 21.40 -15.19
N LEU A 285 -7.57 21.88 -14.33
CA LEU A 285 -7.77 23.12 -13.57
C LEU A 285 -7.77 24.36 -14.48
N ASP A 286 -6.97 24.39 -15.52
CA ASP A 286 -7.00 25.46 -16.51
C ASP A 286 -8.27 25.38 -17.37
N ASN A 287 -8.82 24.20 -17.58
CA ASN A 287 -10.15 24.01 -18.15
C ASN A 287 -11.28 24.36 -17.14
N TYR A 288 -11.10 24.08 -15.83
CA TYR A 288 -12.03 24.57 -14.78
C TYR A 288 -11.88 26.05 -14.48
N LYS A 289 -10.74 26.67 -14.77
CA LYS A 289 -10.61 28.14 -14.81
C LYS A 289 -11.49 28.76 -15.90
N SER A 290 -11.96 28.01 -16.88
CA SER A 290 -12.95 28.43 -17.85
C SER A 290 -14.38 28.46 -17.31
N PHE A 291 -14.67 27.87 -16.17
CA PHE A 291 -15.80 28.27 -15.33
C PHE A 291 -15.37 29.53 -14.57
N ILE A 292 -15.23 30.62 -15.33
CA ILE A 292 -14.97 31.94 -14.77
C ILE A 292 -16.19 32.26 -13.92
N VAL A 293 -16.02 32.20 -12.61
CA VAL A 293 -16.85 32.97 -11.70
C VAL A 293 -16.55 34.42 -12.05
N GLU A 294 -17.27 35.00 -13.01
CA GLU A 294 -17.22 36.41 -13.24
C GLU A 294 -17.80 37.13 -12.02
N GLN A 295 -16.93 37.54 -11.11
CA GLN A 295 -17.24 38.41 -10.00
C GLN A 295 -17.46 39.82 -10.57
N SER A 296 -18.50 40.14 -11.24
CA SER A 296 -18.62 41.51 -11.71
C SER A 296 -20.00 41.91 -12.18
N ASP A 297 -21.02 41.31 -11.67
CA ASP A 297 -22.32 41.84 -11.97
C ASP A 297 -22.99 42.36 -10.70
N ASP A 298 -22.94 43.67 -10.52
CA ASP A 298 -23.74 44.42 -9.56
C ASP A 298 -25.20 44.51 -10.00
N SER A 299 -25.63 43.69 -10.94
CA SER A 299 -27.00 43.74 -11.42
C SER A 299 -27.97 43.43 -10.27
N PHE A 300 -29.07 44.14 -10.28
CA PHE A 300 -30.17 43.93 -9.33
C PHE A 300 -30.63 42.45 -9.32
N GLU A 301 -30.65 41.80 -10.47
CA GLU A 301 -31.09 40.43 -10.61
C GLU A 301 -30.12 39.41 -9.95
N THR A 302 -28.80 39.65 -10.10
CA THR A 302 -27.78 38.80 -9.41
C THR A 302 -27.90 38.95 -7.91
N ASN A 303 -27.99 40.18 -7.40
CA ASN A 303 -28.14 40.46 -5.98
C ASN A 303 -29.45 39.92 -5.43
N LYS A 304 -30.56 40.08 -6.15
CA LYS A 304 -31.86 39.55 -5.78
C LYS A 304 -31.87 38.02 -5.73
N SER A 305 -31.31 37.37 -6.74
CA SER A 305 -31.20 35.91 -6.79
C SER A 305 -30.41 35.38 -5.62
N PHE A 306 -29.28 36.02 -5.28
CA PHE A 306 -28.47 35.65 -4.16
C PHE A 306 -29.17 35.84 -2.80
N PHE A 307 -29.74 37.01 -2.56
CA PHE A 307 -30.37 37.33 -1.27
C PHE A 307 -31.71 36.64 -1.05
N LEU A 308 -32.55 36.53 -2.06
CA LEU A 308 -33.91 35.98 -1.91
C LEU A 308 -33.94 34.46 -2.04
N TYR A 309 -33.11 33.89 -2.91
CA TYR A 309 -33.17 32.47 -3.24
C TYR A 309 -31.92 31.69 -2.86
N GLY A 310 -30.86 32.37 -2.38
CA GLY A 310 -29.58 31.74 -2.06
C GLY A 310 -28.92 31.07 -3.28
N LYS A 311 -29.20 31.58 -4.49
CA LYS A 311 -28.74 30.98 -5.73
C LYS A 311 -27.88 31.96 -6.51
N SER A 312 -26.78 31.46 -7.09
CA SER A 312 -26.06 32.16 -8.15
C SER A 312 -26.87 32.13 -9.44
N LEU A 313 -26.74 33.14 -10.27
CA LEU A 313 -27.25 33.08 -11.64
C LEU A 313 -26.33 32.18 -12.47
N VAL A 314 -26.94 31.18 -13.08
CA VAL A 314 -26.24 30.28 -14.00
C VAL A 314 -26.79 30.52 -15.39
N ASP A 315 -25.99 31.07 -16.28
CA ASP A 315 -26.29 31.18 -17.70
C ASP A 315 -25.33 30.29 -18.49
N LYS A 316 -25.88 29.23 -19.11
CA LYS A 316 -25.15 28.22 -19.90
C LYS A 316 -23.97 27.62 -19.13
N ASN A 317 -22.78 28.20 -19.25
CA ASN A 317 -21.56 27.72 -18.59
C ASN A 317 -20.94 28.81 -17.68
N LYS A 318 -21.66 29.83 -17.34
CA LYS A 318 -21.21 30.91 -16.46
C LYS A 318 -21.99 30.93 -15.17
N ILE A 319 -21.25 30.96 -14.06
CA ILE A 319 -21.83 31.20 -12.74
C ILE A 319 -21.50 32.62 -12.34
N THR A 320 -22.52 33.45 -12.21
CA THR A 320 -22.36 34.86 -11.80
C THR A 320 -22.64 34.97 -10.31
N LEU A 321 -21.65 35.43 -9.55
CA LEU A 321 -21.77 35.72 -8.13
C LEU A 321 -21.74 37.22 -7.88
N PRO A 322 -22.43 37.73 -6.83
CA PRO A 322 -22.33 39.12 -6.44
C PRO A 322 -20.87 39.51 -6.16
N HIS A 323 -20.48 40.78 -6.50
CA HIS A 323 -19.09 41.19 -6.29
C HIS A 323 -18.66 41.23 -4.83
N PHE A 324 -19.60 41.25 -3.87
CA PHE A 324 -19.34 41.15 -2.42
C PHE A 324 -19.14 39.72 -1.95
N PHE A 325 -19.22 38.71 -2.86
CA PHE A 325 -18.93 37.32 -2.50
C PHE A 325 -17.44 37.13 -2.20
N ILE A 326 -17.14 36.64 -1.02
CA ILE A 326 -15.76 36.38 -0.60
C ILE A 326 -15.47 34.89 -0.64
N SER A 327 -14.50 34.51 -1.47
CA SER A 327 -14.00 33.13 -1.46
C SER A 327 -13.36 32.78 -0.11
N ARG A 328 -13.80 31.69 0.50
CA ARG A 328 -13.29 31.25 1.79
C ARG A 328 -12.07 30.35 1.61
N GLU A 329 -11.13 30.43 2.55
CA GLU A 329 -9.96 29.55 2.57
C GLU A 329 -10.36 28.05 2.60
N ILE A 330 -11.46 27.74 3.29
CA ILE A 330 -12.01 26.37 3.34
C ILE A 330 -12.38 25.84 1.94
N THR A 331 -12.80 26.69 1.01
CA THR A 331 -13.10 26.28 -0.38
C THR A 331 -11.86 25.74 -1.07
N LYS A 332 -10.71 26.38 -0.88
CA LYS A 332 -9.43 25.92 -1.46
C LYS A 332 -9.02 24.57 -0.87
N ASN A 333 -9.20 24.40 0.44
CA ASN A 333 -8.89 23.15 1.12
C ASN A 333 -9.79 22.02 0.64
N ILE A 334 -11.11 22.24 0.53
CA ILE A 334 -12.06 21.26 0.02
C ILE A 334 -11.72 20.86 -1.42
N ILE A 335 -11.40 21.82 -2.30
CA ILE A 335 -11.00 21.51 -3.68
C ILE A 335 -9.70 20.71 -3.72
N ALA A 336 -8.73 21.01 -2.86
CA ALA A 336 -7.50 20.25 -2.74
C ALA A 336 -7.75 18.81 -2.25
N ASP A 337 -8.67 18.67 -1.30
CA ASP A 337 -9.01 17.37 -0.73
C ASP A 337 -9.92 16.54 -1.63
N MET A 338 -10.80 17.13 -2.43
CA MET A 338 -11.59 16.42 -3.46
C MET A 338 -10.73 15.66 -4.47
N ARG A 339 -9.45 16.03 -4.61
CA ARG A 339 -8.49 15.30 -5.43
C ARG A 339 -7.96 14.04 -4.75
N LYS A 340 -8.02 13.99 -3.43
CA LYS A 340 -7.51 12.89 -2.61
C LYS A 340 -8.60 11.88 -2.25
N PHE A 341 -9.85 12.33 -2.15
CA PHE A 341 -10.96 11.55 -1.63
C PHE A 341 -12.13 11.53 -2.61
N ASN A 342 -12.65 10.34 -2.86
CA ASN A 342 -13.80 10.15 -3.74
C ASN A 342 -15.13 10.65 -3.14
N LEU A 343 -15.17 10.90 -1.84
CA LEU A 343 -16.35 11.37 -1.11
C LEU A 343 -15.94 12.34 -0.01
N GLN A 344 -16.60 13.48 0.04
CA GLN A 344 -16.44 14.46 1.10
C GLN A 344 -17.80 14.90 1.64
N PHE A 345 -17.85 15.08 2.95
CA PHE A 345 -19.02 15.65 3.64
C PHE A 345 -18.71 17.05 4.13
N VAL A 346 -19.45 18.04 3.62
CA VAL A 346 -19.38 19.41 4.13
C VAL A 346 -20.49 19.62 5.13
N ILE A 347 -20.12 19.65 6.41
CA ILE A 347 -21.06 19.82 7.53
C ILE A 347 -20.99 21.27 8.03
N GLY A 348 -22.13 21.88 8.24
CA GLY A 348 -22.23 23.22 8.79
C GLY A 348 -23.69 23.57 9.11
N SER A 349 -23.87 24.62 9.93
CA SER A 349 -25.20 25.13 10.25
C SER A 349 -25.95 25.60 9.01
N SER A 350 -27.24 25.77 9.09
CA SER A 350 -28.04 26.42 8.07
C SER A 350 -27.49 27.83 7.81
N TYR A 351 -27.53 28.28 6.56
CA TYR A 351 -27.01 29.59 6.11
C TYR A 351 -25.50 29.79 6.25
N SER A 352 -24.70 28.74 6.53
CA SER A 352 -23.24 28.83 6.60
C SER A 352 -22.56 28.96 5.22
N GLY A 353 -23.31 29.01 4.15
CA GLY A 353 -22.81 29.17 2.76
C GLY A 353 -22.27 27.89 2.13
N LYS A 354 -22.64 26.70 2.61
CA LYS A 354 -22.21 25.40 2.05
C LYS A 354 -22.48 25.26 0.55
N THR A 355 -23.63 25.75 0.07
CA THR A 355 -24.03 25.66 -1.34
C THR A 355 -23.10 26.43 -2.30
N TYR A 356 -22.32 27.39 -1.78
CA TYR A 356 -21.39 28.20 -2.55
C TYR A 356 -19.93 27.75 -2.42
N ILE A 357 -19.70 26.58 -1.84
CA ILE A 357 -18.37 25.99 -1.76
C ILE A 357 -18.04 25.20 -3.04
N PHE A 358 -19.08 24.67 -3.71
CA PHE A 358 -18.99 23.85 -4.92
C PHE A 358 -19.35 24.60 -6.18
#